data_8326f3b7b0002059710f1707026f02e1
#
_entry.id   8326f3b7b0002059710f1707026f02e1
#
_cell.length_a   1.000
_cell.length_b   1.000
_cell.length_c   1.000
_cell.angle_alpha   90.00
_cell.angle_beta   90.00
_cell.angle_gamma   90.00
#
_symmetry.space_group_name_H-M   'P 1'
#
loop_
_entity.id
_entity.type
_entity.pdbx_description
1 polymer ?
#
loop_
_entity_poly.entity_id
_entity_poly.type
_entity_poly.pdbx_seq_one_letter_code
_entity_poly.pdbx_strand_id
1 'polypeptide(L)'
;MDDRCQRSGKKVTGAEPTATSLAGISLIKSFEGLELTSYRCSSAVLTVGYGHTGPDVHEGQTITEAEAEALLVQDLKRFEAAVSRLITVPLTQHEFDAIVSFAFNCGEGSLQESTFRKRMNAGEEKSLCFKQEFPKWVKGPNGPLPGLVRRREAEIELALS
;
A
#
# COMPACT_ATOMS: atom_id res chain seq x y z
N MET A 1 45.22 18.40 19.72
CA MET A 1 45.18 17.20 18.88
C MET A 1 43.72 16.85 18.64
N ASP A 2 43.24 17.28 17.47
CA ASP A 2 41.85 17.12 17.06
C ASP A 2 41.61 15.73 16.51
N ASP A 3 40.72 14.98 17.13
CA ASP A 3 40.21 13.73 16.56
C ASP A 3 38.75 13.95 16.14
N ARG A 4 38.60 14.47 14.91
CA ARG A 4 37.32 14.61 14.26
C ARG A 4 36.88 13.23 13.75
N CYS A 5 36.07 12.57 14.54
CA CYS A 5 35.31 11.39 14.08
C CYS A 5 34.36 11.81 12.95
N GLN A 6 34.81 11.69 11.71
CA GLN A 6 33.98 11.83 10.53
C GLN A 6 33.05 10.61 10.44
N ARG A 7 31.81 10.79 10.88
CA ARG A 7 30.72 9.89 10.51
C ARG A 7 30.40 10.13 9.04
N SER A 8 30.94 9.30 8.18
CA SER A 8 30.54 9.24 6.78
C SER A 8 29.12 8.70 6.71
N GLY A 9 28.16 9.60 6.62
CA GLY A 9 26.80 9.25 6.22
C GLY A 9 26.86 8.68 4.80
N LYS A 10 26.57 7.40 4.63
CA LYS A 10 26.29 6.81 3.32
C LYS A 10 25.10 7.55 2.75
N LYS A 11 25.35 8.46 1.79
CA LYS A 11 24.32 8.96 0.89
C LYS A 11 23.84 7.77 0.07
N VAL A 12 22.63 7.32 0.34
CA VAL A 12 21.91 6.42 -0.55
C VAL A 12 21.53 7.27 -1.77
N THR A 13 22.32 7.19 -2.83
CA THR A 13 22.04 7.83 -4.13
C THR A 13 21.12 6.92 -4.93
N GLY A 14 19.88 6.77 -4.50
CA GLY A 14 18.80 6.20 -5.28
C GLY A 14 17.65 7.19 -5.33
N ALA A 15 17.00 7.34 -6.50
CA ALA A 15 15.78 8.12 -6.59
C ALA A 15 14.72 7.55 -5.65
N GLU A 16 13.95 8.43 -4.98
CA GLU A 16 12.81 8.02 -4.17
C GLU A 16 11.82 7.20 -5.01
N PRO A 17 11.26 6.10 -4.48
CA PRO A 17 10.29 5.31 -5.20
C PRO A 17 9.03 6.13 -5.48
N THR A 18 8.53 6.05 -6.71
CA THR A 18 7.31 6.76 -7.16
C THR A 18 6.25 5.83 -7.71
N ALA A 19 6.59 4.56 -7.90
CA ALA A 19 5.70 3.53 -8.42
C ALA A 19 5.87 2.24 -7.63
N THR A 20 4.78 1.50 -7.50
CA THR A 20 4.77 0.18 -6.85
C THR A 20 5.56 -0.82 -7.66
N SER A 21 6.45 -1.56 -7.02
CA SER A 21 7.24 -2.61 -7.66
C SER A 21 6.42 -3.87 -7.92
N LEU A 22 6.98 -4.82 -8.69
CA LEU A 22 6.35 -6.13 -8.91
C LEU A 22 6.07 -6.86 -7.60
N ALA A 23 6.93 -6.73 -6.59
CA ALA A 23 6.71 -7.32 -5.27
C ALA A 23 5.47 -6.71 -4.58
N GLY A 24 5.31 -5.41 -4.64
CA GLY A 24 4.13 -4.72 -4.11
C GLY A 24 2.85 -5.08 -4.86
N ILE A 25 2.89 -5.10 -6.18
CA ILE A 25 1.76 -5.53 -7.02
C ILE A 25 1.37 -6.97 -6.70
N SER A 26 2.32 -7.89 -6.60
CA SER A 26 2.06 -9.29 -6.25
C SER A 26 1.42 -9.44 -4.88
N LEU A 27 1.88 -8.67 -3.89
CA LEU A 27 1.29 -8.66 -2.56
C LEU A 27 -0.18 -8.21 -2.63
N ILE A 28 -0.46 -7.10 -3.29
CA ILE A 28 -1.82 -6.56 -3.42
C ILE A 28 -2.71 -7.57 -4.13
N LYS A 29 -2.29 -8.13 -5.25
CA LYS A 29 -3.03 -9.16 -6.00
C LYS A 29 -3.36 -10.38 -5.14
N SER A 30 -2.47 -10.78 -4.24
CA SER A 30 -2.68 -11.95 -3.37
C SER A 30 -3.80 -11.76 -2.35
N PHE A 31 -4.14 -10.52 -2.01
CA PHE A 31 -5.21 -10.17 -1.06
C PHE A 31 -6.49 -9.68 -1.74
N GLU A 32 -6.40 -9.14 -2.95
CA GLU A 32 -7.56 -8.75 -3.74
C GLU A 32 -8.05 -9.95 -4.57
N GLY A 33 -9.34 -10.23 -4.56
CA GLY A 33 -9.90 -11.25 -5.43
C GLY A 33 -9.86 -10.82 -6.90
N LEU A 34 -9.64 -11.75 -7.82
CA LEU A 34 -9.71 -11.50 -9.26
C LEU A 34 -11.06 -11.93 -9.81
N GLU A 35 -11.81 -10.98 -10.35
CA GLU A 35 -13.08 -11.22 -11.05
C GLU A 35 -12.98 -10.74 -12.49
N LEU A 36 -12.96 -11.68 -13.44
CA LEU A 36 -12.83 -11.35 -14.87
C LEU A 36 -14.15 -10.89 -15.52
N THR A 37 -15.27 -11.12 -14.86
CA THR A 37 -16.58 -10.61 -15.28
C THR A 37 -17.07 -9.61 -14.25
N SER A 38 -17.59 -8.46 -14.72
CA SER A 38 -18.10 -7.43 -13.83
C SER A 38 -19.24 -7.95 -12.94
N TYR A 39 -19.24 -7.52 -11.70
CA TYR A 39 -20.25 -7.85 -10.70
C TYR A 39 -20.61 -6.61 -9.88
N ARG A 40 -21.74 -6.68 -9.18
CA ARG A 40 -22.10 -5.65 -8.20
C ARG A 40 -21.59 -6.05 -6.83
N CYS A 41 -20.71 -5.20 -6.27
CA CYS A 41 -20.23 -5.42 -4.91
C CYS A 41 -21.35 -5.13 -3.87
N SER A 42 -21.07 -5.36 -2.60
CA SER A 42 -22.04 -5.14 -1.51
C SER A 42 -22.64 -3.72 -1.46
N SER A 43 -21.92 -2.74 -2.00
CA SER A 43 -22.38 -1.35 -2.14
C SER A 43 -23.14 -1.09 -3.45
N ALA A 44 -23.50 -2.14 -4.21
CA ALA A 44 -24.15 -2.08 -5.52
C ALA A 44 -23.34 -1.36 -6.63
N VAL A 45 -22.04 -1.14 -6.40
CA VAL A 45 -21.14 -0.56 -7.40
C VAL A 45 -20.64 -1.64 -8.34
N LEU A 46 -20.67 -1.37 -9.66
CA LEU A 46 -20.09 -2.27 -10.67
C LEU A 46 -18.56 -2.31 -10.50
N THR A 47 -18.05 -3.53 -10.40
CA THR A 47 -16.65 -3.83 -10.09
C THR A 47 -16.12 -4.90 -11.00
N VAL A 48 -14.86 -4.83 -11.42
CA VAL A 48 -14.20 -5.84 -12.25
C VAL A 48 -12.71 -5.93 -11.90
N GLY A 49 -12.07 -7.04 -12.26
CA GLY A 49 -10.64 -7.23 -12.04
C GLY A 49 -10.27 -7.37 -10.58
N TYR A 50 -9.30 -6.63 -10.13
CA TYR A 50 -8.84 -6.57 -8.73
C TYR A 50 -9.53 -5.44 -7.95
N GLY A 51 -10.84 -5.32 -8.09
CA GLY A 51 -11.61 -4.31 -7.39
C GLY A 51 -11.74 -2.97 -8.14
N HIS A 52 -11.46 -2.96 -9.45
CA HIS A 52 -11.62 -1.74 -10.27
C HIS A 52 -13.07 -1.33 -10.39
N THR A 53 -13.34 -0.06 -10.14
CA THR A 53 -14.64 0.59 -10.30
C THR A 53 -14.50 1.86 -11.11
N GLY A 54 -15.53 2.28 -11.79
CA GLY A 54 -15.50 3.51 -12.54
C GLY A 54 -16.56 3.56 -13.65
N PRO A 55 -16.64 4.68 -14.38
CA PRO A 55 -17.61 4.85 -15.47
C PRO A 55 -17.31 3.96 -16.68
N ASP A 56 -16.12 3.38 -16.76
CA ASP A 56 -15.66 2.45 -17.77
C ASP A 56 -16.05 0.98 -17.48
N VAL A 57 -16.63 0.70 -16.28
CA VAL A 57 -17.13 -0.63 -15.93
C VAL A 57 -18.61 -0.75 -16.30
N HIS A 58 -18.91 -1.74 -17.15
CA HIS A 58 -20.25 -2.00 -17.62
C HIS A 58 -20.76 -3.37 -17.15
N GLU A 59 -22.07 -3.49 -17.06
CA GLU A 59 -22.71 -4.75 -16.66
C GLU A 59 -22.44 -5.85 -17.68
N GLY A 60 -22.03 -7.04 -17.21
CA GLY A 60 -21.67 -8.16 -18.07
C GLY A 60 -20.32 -8.03 -18.79
N GLN A 61 -19.54 -7.01 -18.48
CA GLN A 61 -18.20 -6.82 -19.05
C GLN A 61 -17.27 -7.97 -18.64
N THR A 62 -16.52 -8.50 -19.61
CA THR A 62 -15.48 -9.50 -19.38
C THR A 62 -14.13 -8.94 -19.81
N ILE A 63 -13.12 -9.12 -18.99
CA ILE A 63 -11.74 -8.72 -19.25
C ILE A 63 -10.78 -9.89 -19.10
N THR A 64 -9.59 -9.76 -19.66
CA THR A 64 -8.50 -10.71 -19.48
C THR A 64 -7.76 -10.42 -18.16
N GLU A 65 -6.96 -11.38 -17.69
CA GLU A 65 -6.12 -11.20 -16.53
C GLU A 65 -5.09 -10.05 -16.74
N ALA A 66 -4.54 -9.94 -17.95
CA ALA A 66 -3.62 -8.85 -18.31
C ALA A 66 -4.31 -7.47 -18.25
N GLU A 67 -5.56 -7.38 -18.68
CA GLU A 67 -6.36 -6.16 -18.57
C GLU A 67 -6.67 -5.83 -17.10
N ALA A 68 -6.99 -6.84 -16.29
CA ALA A 68 -7.21 -6.67 -14.85
C ALA A 68 -5.96 -6.13 -14.15
N GLU A 69 -4.78 -6.64 -14.50
CA GLU A 69 -3.50 -6.15 -13.95
C GLU A 69 -3.21 -4.72 -14.40
N ALA A 70 -3.47 -4.38 -15.66
CA ALA A 70 -3.31 -3.01 -16.17
C ALA A 70 -4.24 -2.02 -15.43
N LEU A 71 -5.48 -2.41 -15.16
CA LEU A 71 -6.41 -1.60 -14.37
C LEU A 71 -5.91 -1.41 -12.93
N LEU A 72 -5.38 -2.47 -12.30
CA LEU A 72 -4.80 -2.37 -10.96
C LEU A 72 -3.64 -1.38 -10.94
N VAL A 73 -2.70 -1.49 -11.88
CA VAL A 73 -1.57 -0.56 -11.99
C VAL A 73 -2.04 0.89 -12.17
N GLN A 74 -3.09 1.10 -12.95
CA GLN A 74 -3.69 2.42 -13.12
C GLN A 74 -4.33 2.93 -11.83
N ASP A 75 -5.08 2.10 -11.12
CA ASP A 75 -5.73 2.46 -9.86
C ASP A 75 -4.72 2.78 -8.77
N LEU A 76 -3.57 2.09 -8.75
CA LEU A 76 -2.50 2.34 -7.78
C LEU A 76 -1.87 3.72 -7.89
N LYS A 77 -1.89 4.35 -9.07
CA LYS A 77 -1.27 5.68 -9.27
C LYS A 77 -1.77 6.74 -8.30
N ARG A 78 -3.04 6.72 -7.97
CA ARG A 78 -3.63 7.63 -6.98
C ARG A 78 -3.02 7.42 -5.60
N PHE A 79 -2.86 6.18 -5.18
CA PHE A 79 -2.31 5.83 -3.88
C PHE A 79 -0.80 6.05 -3.82
N GLU A 80 -0.10 5.80 -4.92
CA GLU A 80 1.33 6.12 -5.06
C GLU A 80 1.58 7.62 -4.87
N ALA A 81 0.77 8.46 -5.52
CA ALA A 81 0.82 9.91 -5.35
C ALA A 81 0.50 10.34 -3.91
N ALA A 82 -0.49 9.69 -3.29
CA ALA A 82 -0.85 9.96 -1.90
C ALA A 82 0.29 9.61 -0.94
N VAL A 83 0.93 8.45 -1.09
CA VAL A 83 2.08 8.04 -0.26
C VAL A 83 3.23 9.03 -0.41
N SER A 84 3.58 9.40 -1.65
CA SER A 84 4.65 10.38 -1.92
C SER A 84 4.38 11.74 -1.29
N ARG A 85 3.11 12.15 -1.23
CA ARG A 85 2.72 13.41 -0.61
C ARG A 85 2.67 13.35 0.91
N LEU A 86 2.18 12.25 1.46
CA LEU A 86 1.86 12.13 2.90
C LEU A 86 3.07 11.70 3.74
N ILE A 87 3.98 10.93 3.19
CA ILE A 87 5.19 10.47 3.89
C ILE A 87 6.37 11.32 3.43
N THR A 88 6.93 12.07 4.33
CA THR A 88 7.97 13.09 4.03
C THR A 88 9.39 12.60 4.32
N VAL A 89 9.54 11.41 4.88
CA VAL A 89 10.85 10.78 5.10
C VAL A 89 11.21 9.87 3.94
N PRO A 90 12.51 9.66 3.64
CA PRO A 90 12.93 8.74 2.57
C PRO A 90 12.42 7.32 2.81
N LEU A 91 11.94 6.67 1.76
CA LEU A 91 11.44 5.30 1.79
C LEU A 91 12.30 4.38 0.92
N THR A 92 12.50 3.15 1.35
CA THR A 92 12.95 2.08 0.44
C THR A 92 11.78 1.69 -0.48
N GLN A 93 12.08 0.98 -1.56
CA GLN A 93 11.02 0.50 -2.46
C GLN A 93 10.00 -0.37 -1.73
N HIS A 94 10.45 -1.28 -0.88
CA HIS A 94 9.56 -2.18 -0.15
C HIS A 94 8.75 -1.46 0.95
N GLU A 95 9.31 -0.47 1.60
CA GLU A 95 8.54 0.41 2.51
C GLU A 95 7.44 1.15 1.75
N PHE A 96 7.77 1.69 0.59
CA PHE A 96 6.81 2.37 -0.28
C PHE A 96 5.68 1.42 -0.71
N ASP A 97 6.03 0.24 -1.22
CA ASP A 97 5.08 -0.79 -1.65
C ASP A 97 4.11 -1.19 -0.54
N ALA A 98 4.62 -1.41 0.66
CA ALA A 98 3.81 -1.77 1.83
C ALA A 98 2.82 -0.66 2.21
N ILE A 99 3.26 0.60 2.16
CA ILE A 99 2.39 1.74 2.47
C ILE A 99 1.34 1.95 1.37
N VAL A 100 1.69 1.73 0.10
CA VAL A 100 0.72 1.77 -1.01
C VAL A 100 -0.33 0.67 -0.84
N SER A 101 0.06 -0.55 -0.50
CA SER A 101 -0.89 -1.64 -0.20
C SER A 101 -1.83 -1.28 0.94
N PHE A 102 -1.31 -0.72 2.02
CA PHE A 102 -2.10 -0.22 3.14
C PHE A 102 -3.10 0.86 2.71
N ALA A 103 -2.64 1.87 1.98
CA ALA A 103 -3.49 2.96 1.50
C ALA A 103 -4.56 2.47 0.52
N PHE A 104 -4.22 1.52 -0.35
CA PHE A 104 -5.17 0.90 -1.28
C PHE A 104 -6.29 0.15 -0.54
N ASN A 105 -5.95 -0.55 0.54
CA ASN A 105 -6.91 -1.32 1.34
C ASN A 105 -7.73 -0.44 2.31
N CYS A 106 -7.06 0.47 3.03
CA CYS A 106 -7.68 1.25 4.10
C CYS A 106 -8.15 2.63 3.66
N GLY A 107 -7.72 3.10 2.50
CA GLY A 107 -8.01 4.43 1.97
C GLY A 107 -6.92 5.46 2.27
N GLU A 108 -6.81 6.43 1.38
CA GLU A 108 -5.88 7.56 1.49
C GLU A 108 -6.12 8.39 2.75
N GLY A 109 -7.40 8.63 3.09
CA GLY A 109 -7.78 9.36 4.29
C GLY A 109 -7.33 8.67 5.57
N SER A 110 -7.41 7.33 5.61
CA SER A 110 -6.92 6.55 6.74
C SER A 110 -5.42 6.70 6.93
N LEU A 111 -4.65 6.66 5.85
CA LEU A 111 -3.21 6.92 5.90
C LEU A 111 -2.93 8.35 6.40
N GLN A 112 -3.65 9.33 5.88
CA GLN A 112 -3.49 10.75 6.26
C GLN A 112 -3.71 10.98 7.75
N GLU A 113 -4.74 10.37 8.35
CA GLU A 113 -5.10 10.53 9.75
C GLU A 113 -4.30 9.61 10.70
N SER A 114 -3.60 8.62 10.16
CA SER A 114 -2.95 7.57 10.95
C SER A 114 -1.84 8.08 11.86
N THR A 115 -1.72 7.47 13.01
CA THR A 115 -0.56 7.61 13.90
C THR A 115 0.72 7.12 13.23
N PHE A 116 0.62 6.09 12.37
CA PHE A 116 1.74 5.61 11.56
C PHE A 116 2.39 6.74 10.77
N ARG A 117 1.60 7.50 9.99
CA ARG A 117 2.11 8.65 9.23
C ARG A 117 2.79 9.69 10.12
N LYS A 118 2.16 10.04 11.23
CA LYS A 118 2.69 11.04 12.17
C LYS A 118 4.04 10.61 12.74
N ARG A 119 4.17 9.36 13.14
CA ARG A 119 5.40 8.80 13.69
C ARG A 119 6.52 8.70 12.65
N MET A 120 6.18 8.23 11.43
CA MET A 120 7.12 8.19 10.31
C MET A 120 7.69 9.57 10.01
N ASN A 121 6.84 10.57 9.88
CA ASN A 121 7.24 11.95 9.57
C ASN A 121 7.95 12.65 10.73
N ALA A 122 7.77 12.18 11.95
CA ALA A 122 8.54 12.63 13.12
C ALA A 122 9.97 12.06 13.15
N GLY A 123 10.30 11.16 12.23
CA GLY A 123 11.63 10.53 12.14
C GLY A 123 11.83 9.39 13.14
N GLU A 124 10.77 8.80 13.68
CA GLU A 124 10.88 7.62 14.51
C GLU A 124 11.43 6.43 13.70
N GLU A 125 11.94 5.43 14.41
CA GLU A 125 12.49 4.24 13.76
C GLU A 125 11.40 3.51 12.98
N LYS A 126 11.60 3.39 11.67
CA LYS A 126 10.57 2.93 10.73
C LYS A 126 10.07 1.52 11.03
N SER A 127 10.97 0.61 11.38
CA SER A 127 10.60 -0.77 11.70
C SER A 127 9.64 -0.83 12.89
N LEU A 128 9.81 0.05 13.88
CA LEU A 128 8.89 0.16 15.00
C LEU A 128 7.55 0.74 14.56
N CYS A 129 7.55 1.75 13.70
CA CYS A 129 6.32 2.33 13.16
C CYS A 129 5.47 1.26 12.46
N PHE A 130 6.07 0.46 11.58
CA PHE A 130 5.38 -0.64 10.90
C PHE A 130 4.85 -1.69 11.88
N LYS A 131 5.71 -2.21 12.76
CA LYS A 131 5.36 -3.29 13.70
C LYS A 131 4.29 -2.91 14.72
N GLN A 132 4.25 -1.65 15.13
CA GLN A 132 3.35 -1.19 16.19
C GLN A 132 2.05 -0.59 15.66
N GLU A 133 2.07 0.01 14.47
CA GLU A 133 0.91 0.74 13.95
C GLU A 133 0.06 -0.07 12.96
N PHE A 134 0.68 -0.82 12.06
CA PHE A 134 -0.06 -1.61 11.06
C PHE A 134 -1.00 -2.65 11.70
N PRO A 135 -0.62 -3.39 12.75
CA PRO A 135 -1.52 -4.37 13.37
C PRO A 135 -2.82 -3.80 13.95
N LYS A 136 -2.89 -2.49 14.13
CA LYS A 136 -4.12 -1.84 14.60
C LYS A 136 -5.22 -1.77 13.53
N TRP A 137 -4.88 -1.96 12.25
CA TRP A 137 -5.78 -1.83 11.10
C TRP A 137 -6.31 -3.18 10.62
N VAL A 138 -6.94 -3.91 11.54
CA VAL A 138 -7.41 -5.28 11.30
C VAL A 138 -8.89 -5.47 11.69
N LYS A 139 -9.57 -4.39 12.09
CA LYS A 139 -10.92 -4.48 12.66
C LYS A 139 -12.00 -4.54 11.59
N GLY A 140 -12.90 -5.51 11.73
CA GLY A 140 -14.19 -5.57 11.10
C GLY A 140 -15.33 -5.22 12.06
N PRO A 141 -16.59 -5.37 11.64
CA PRO A 141 -17.75 -5.03 12.47
C PRO A 141 -17.82 -5.78 13.81
N ASN A 142 -17.32 -7.00 13.85
CA ASN A 142 -17.39 -7.90 15.03
C ASN A 142 -16.01 -8.27 15.60
N GLY A 143 -14.99 -7.44 15.37
CA GLY A 143 -13.63 -7.68 15.86
C GLY A 143 -12.62 -7.87 14.73
N PRO A 144 -11.39 -8.35 15.05
CA PRO A 144 -10.34 -8.54 14.05
C PRO A 144 -10.74 -9.54 12.96
N LEU A 145 -10.48 -9.18 11.71
CA LEU A 145 -10.69 -10.05 10.54
C LEU A 145 -9.38 -10.79 10.21
N PRO A 146 -9.39 -12.13 10.15
CA PRO A 146 -8.18 -12.92 9.86
C PRO A 146 -7.49 -12.53 8.55
N GLY A 147 -8.24 -12.17 7.52
CA GLY A 147 -7.70 -11.71 6.24
C GLY A 147 -6.94 -10.38 6.37
N LEU A 148 -7.45 -9.45 7.16
CA LEU A 148 -6.77 -8.17 7.42
C LEU A 148 -5.52 -8.37 8.29
N VAL A 149 -5.57 -9.27 9.26
CA VAL A 149 -4.39 -9.63 10.07
C VAL A 149 -3.27 -10.14 9.17
N ARG A 150 -3.56 -11.12 8.32
CA ARG A 150 -2.57 -11.67 7.36
C ARG A 150 -2.04 -10.59 6.41
N ARG A 151 -2.89 -9.68 5.93
CA ARG A 151 -2.47 -8.59 5.06
C ARG A 151 -1.51 -7.65 5.75
N ARG A 152 -1.81 -7.21 6.96
CA ARG A 152 -0.90 -6.35 7.74
C ARG A 152 0.43 -7.02 8.03
N GLU A 153 0.41 -8.31 8.36
CA GLU A 153 1.63 -9.10 8.57
C GLU A 153 2.49 -9.16 7.30
N ALA A 154 1.89 -9.44 6.15
CA ALA A 154 2.59 -9.48 4.86
C ALA A 154 3.14 -8.11 4.45
N GLU A 155 2.42 -7.03 4.70
CA GLU A 155 2.89 -5.66 4.46
C GLU A 155 4.09 -5.31 5.34
N ILE A 156 4.06 -5.68 6.62
CA ILE A 156 5.19 -5.48 7.55
C ILE A 156 6.41 -6.30 7.09
N GLU A 157 6.21 -7.56 6.73
CA GLU A 157 7.28 -8.43 6.24
C GLU A 157 7.95 -7.85 4.99
N LEU A 158 7.15 -7.38 4.02
CA LEU A 158 7.67 -6.72 2.82
C LEU A 158 8.46 -5.46 3.17
N ALA A 159 7.92 -4.58 4.01
CA ALA A 159 8.57 -3.33 4.39
C ALA A 159 9.93 -3.54 5.05
N LEU A 160 10.08 -4.61 5.80
CA LEU A 160 11.30 -4.92 6.57
C LEU A 160 12.28 -5.84 5.83
N SER A 161 11.94 -6.25 4.61
CA SER A 161 12.80 -7.12 3.78
C SER A 161 13.91 -6.40 3.02
#